data_6e562ed6ff48b2021de4a82b069307f6
#
_entry.id   6e562ed6ff48b2021de4a82b069307f6
#
_cell.length_a   1.000
_cell.length_b   1.000
_cell.length_c   1.000
_cell.angle_alpha   90.00
_cell.angle_beta   90.00
_cell.angle_gamma   90.00
#
_symmetry.space_group_name_H-M   'P 1'
#
loop_
_entity.id
_entity.type
_entity.pdbx_description
1 polymer ?
#
loop_
_entity_poly.entity_id
_entity_poly.type
_entity_poly.pdbx_seq_one_letter_code
_entity_poly.pdbx_strand_id
1 'polypeptide(L)'
;MKQGIICLVLCAMAFIGSVASADETHHSVSHGRFKSVEIYRPAGPANGVVLLLSGDAGWNQGTAEKARALAQQGALVAGISTPQLFASLDADGGDCAFPDGDLENLSRFVQAYEKVPGYYPPLLVGEGAGASFAYAMLAQAPAGIFGGAISFGFCPALSLRKPLCKGEGVRFKAVAKGKGVELLPVSRLPAAWRVLPDVQTQKRCDAGITRAFVASVGGAELVQAAGQDGLAQLKSAYASLNARQAVAVQAPPAAVSDLPVVEVAALAPSGRNPDADSMVILISGDGGWAGIDRDVANALSKRGVPVVGIDSLRYFWSVRTPASTAKDVERLMQFYMARWKKNKVILIGYSQGADVLPFVGNRLSGKALASVPLIAMMGLGKKADFQFHLTNWVSSSNDGLPIPPEVAKLPAGLAMCIYGSAETDSACPSFDAGRVKLLKLSGGHHFDGNYERLAGLILDAARK
;
A
#
# COMPACT_ATOMS: atom_id res chain seq x y z
N MET A 1 23.00 85.15 -19.92
CA MET A 1 23.07 84.09 -20.89
C MET A 1 24.09 83.07 -20.43
N LYS A 2 23.62 81.97 -19.82
CA LYS A 2 24.42 80.75 -19.64
C LYS A 2 23.44 79.58 -19.63
N GLN A 3 23.46 78.77 -20.72
CA GLN A 3 22.65 77.56 -20.93
C GLN A 3 23.27 76.43 -20.07
N GLY A 4 22.51 75.82 -19.22
CA GLY A 4 22.88 74.61 -18.50
C GLY A 4 22.29 73.40 -19.21
N ILE A 5 23.14 72.48 -19.64
CA ILE A 5 22.83 71.22 -20.26
C ILE A 5 22.49 70.20 -19.15
N ILE A 6 21.26 69.67 -19.10
CA ILE A 6 20.86 68.59 -18.22
C ILE A 6 21.10 67.29 -18.97
N CYS A 7 22.08 66.50 -18.48
CA CYS A 7 22.28 65.08 -18.90
C CYS A 7 21.28 64.18 -18.22
N LEU A 8 20.34 63.61 -18.98
CA LEU A 8 19.46 62.51 -18.50
C LEU A 8 20.26 61.22 -18.60
N VAL A 9 20.59 60.62 -17.46
CA VAL A 9 21.12 59.26 -17.35
C VAL A 9 19.91 58.29 -17.28
N LEU A 10 19.66 57.57 -18.38
CA LEU A 10 18.73 56.46 -18.41
C LEU A 10 19.38 55.24 -17.71
N CYS A 11 18.93 54.91 -16.49
CA CYS A 11 19.23 53.65 -15.82
C CYS A 11 18.38 52.53 -16.48
N ALA A 12 18.98 51.72 -17.34
CA ALA A 12 18.38 50.47 -17.84
C ALA A 12 18.46 49.44 -16.71
N MET A 13 17.34 49.21 -15.98
CA MET A 13 17.21 48.06 -15.10
C MET A 13 17.04 46.80 -15.94
N ALA A 14 18.15 46.04 -16.05
CA ALA A 14 18.07 44.67 -16.57
C ALA A 14 17.31 43.83 -15.56
N PHE A 15 16.09 43.42 -15.88
CA PHE A 15 15.38 42.34 -15.21
C PHE A 15 16.14 41.04 -15.49
N ILE A 16 16.99 40.63 -14.56
CA ILE A 16 17.49 39.26 -14.51
C ILE A 16 16.32 38.42 -14.03
N GLY A 17 15.55 37.90 -14.99
CA GLY A 17 14.58 36.86 -14.71
C GLY A 17 15.35 35.66 -14.17
N SER A 18 15.20 35.38 -12.88
CA SER A 18 15.62 34.09 -12.30
C SER A 18 14.93 33.00 -13.08
N VAL A 19 15.70 32.25 -13.88
CA VAL A 19 15.27 30.99 -14.45
C VAL A 19 15.08 30.08 -13.23
N ALA A 20 13.85 29.95 -12.75
CA ALA A 20 13.50 28.96 -11.76
C ALA A 20 13.94 27.60 -12.31
N SER A 21 14.82 26.96 -11.59
CA SER A 21 15.41 25.67 -11.88
C SER A 21 14.30 24.63 -12.12
N ALA A 22 14.42 23.91 -13.21
CA ALA A 22 13.52 22.83 -13.63
C ALA A 22 13.63 21.55 -12.75
N ASP A 23 13.97 21.66 -11.46
CA ASP A 23 14.34 20.55 -10.59
C ASP A 23 13.29 20.23 -9.49
N GLU A 24 12.14 20.90 -9.49
CA GLU A 24 11.04 20.57 -8.54
C GLU A 24 10.25 19.32 -8.91
N THR A 25 10.46 18.77 -10.09
CA THR A 25 9.68 17.59 -10.58
C THR A 25 10.35 16.24 -10.28
N HIS A 26 11.62 16.25 -9.82
CA HIS A 26 12.39 15.04 -9.52
C HIS A 26 13.12 15.16 -8.19
N HIS A 27 13.00 14.12 -7.35
CA HIS A 27 13.75 13.98 -6.10
C HIS A 27 13.81 12.51 -5.70
N SER A 28 14.57 12.18 -4.65
CA SER A 28 14.67 10.80 -4.16
C SER A 28 14.17 10.70 -2.73
N VAL A 29 13.52 9.58 -2.40
CA VAL A 29 13.07 9.23 -1.05
C VAL A 29 13.57 7.85 -0.66
N SER A 30 13.54 7.54 0.64
CA SER A 30 13.82 6.20 1.16
C SER A 30 12.62 5.73 1.97
N HIS A 31 12.26 4.44 1.85
CA HIS A 31 11.18 3.86 2.63
C HIS A 31 11.37 2.35 2.78
N GLY A 32 11.34 1.85 4.01
CA GLY A 32 11.55 0.44 4.31
C GLY A 32 12.85 -0.11 3.69
N ARG A 33 12.73 -1.19 2.92
CA ARG A 33 13.87 -1.80 2.20
C ARG A 33 14.38 -0.98 1.01
N PHE A 34 13.60 0.01 0.55
CA PHE A 34 13.93 0.84 -0.61
C PHE A 34 14.81 2.02 -0.18
N LYS A 35 16.13 1.90 -0.41
CA LYS A 35 17.13 2.88 0.05
C LYS A 35 17.14 4.16 -0.78
N SER A 36 16.77 4.08 -2.07
CA SER A 36 16.64 5.21 -2.97
C SER A 36 15.52 4.92 -3.96
N VAL A 37 14.49 5.73 -3.93
CA VAL A 37 13.34 5.68 -4.84
C VAL A 37 13.28 7.01 -5.56
N GLU A 38 13.42 6.99 -6.88
CA GLU A 38 13.43 8.19 -7.72
C GLU A 38 12.00 8.63 -8.03
N ILE A 39 11.58 9.77 -7.51
CA ILE A 39 10.22 10.29 -7.67
C ILE A 39 10.19 11.27 -8.84
N TYR A 40 9.27 11.05 -9.79
CA TYR A 40 8.97 11.97 -10.89
C TYR A 40 7.52 12.40 -10.79
N ARG A 41 7.32 13.70 -10.60
CA ARG A 41 6.00 14.33 -10.49
C ARG A 41 5.45 14.71 -11.86
N PRO A 42 4.16 14.54 -12.13
CA PRO A 42 3.52 15.18 -13.27
C PRO A 42 3.43 16.71 -13.05
N ALA A 43 3.26 17.46 -14.13
CA ALA A 43 3.12 18.92 -14.07
C ALA A 43 1.81 19.39 -13.39
N GLY A 44 0.86 18.51 -13.19
CA GLY A 44 -0.44 18.76 -12.54
C GLY A 44 -0.81 17.65 -11.59
N PRO A 45 -2.07 17.59 -11.12
CA PRO A 45 -2.53 16.48 -10.28
C PRO A 45 -2.27 15.13 -10.94
N ALA A 46 -1.76 14.17 -10.18
CA ALA A 46 -1.54 12.82 -10.69
C ALA A 46 -2.87 12.17 -11.11
N ASN A 47 -2.88 11.58 -12.30
CA ASN A 47 -4.01 10.81 -12.81
C ASN A 47 -3.82 9.29 -12.67
N GLY A 48 -2.67 8.84 -12.16
CA GLY A 48 -2.31 7.47 -11.91
C GLY A 48 -0.94 7.39 -11.23
N VAL A 49 -0.58 6.20 -10.79
CA VAL A 49 0.68 5.92 -10.08
C VAL A 49 1.40 4.76 -10.75
N VAL A 50 2.71 4.89 -10.89
CA VAL A 50 3.59 3.88 -11.50
C VAL A 50 4.72 3.54 -10.55
N LEU A 51 4.94 2.25 -10.31
CA LEU A 51 6.18 1.72 -9.77
C LEU A 51 7.05 1.23 -10.94
N LEU A 52 8.11 1.98 -11.26
CA LEU A 52 9.01 1.69 -12.36
C LEU A 52 10.23 0.92 -11.87
N LEU A 53 10.32 -0.34 -12.29
CA LEU A 53 11.38 -1.30 -11.93
C LEU A 53 12.46 -1.29 -13.01
N SER A 54 13.67 -0.90 -12.66
CA SER A 54 14.80 -0.85 -13.60
C SER A 54 15.21 -2.23 -14.13
N GLY A 55 16.01 -2.24 -15.17
CA GLY A 55 16.66 -3.44 -15.66
C GLY A 55 17.83 -3.91 -14.77
N ASP A 56 18.59 -4.89 -15.27
CA ASP A 56 19.74 -5.51 -14.58
C ASP A 56 20.89 -4.54 -14.30
N ALA A 57 21.02 -3.49 -15.10
CA ALA A 57 22.02 -2.43 -14.89
C ALA A 57 21.66 -1.43 -13.77
N GLY A 58 20.51 -1.61 -13.11
CA GLY A 58 19.99 -0.67 -12.12
C GLY A 58 19.42 0.59 -12.73
N TRP A 59 19.22 1.60 -11.90
CA TRP A 59 18.68 2.89 -12.35
C TRP A 59 19.69 3.62 -13.25
N ASN A 60 19.27 4.00 -14.46
CA ASN A 60 20.12 4.64 -15.46
C ASN A 60 19.34 5.68 -16.27
N GLN A 61 20.02 6.37 -17.19
CA GLN A 61 19.43 7.44 -18.00
C GLN A 61 18.22 6.95 -18.83
N GLY A 62 18.27 5.78 -19.46
CA GLY A 62 17.16 5.24 -20.25
C GLY A 62 15.94 4.93 -19.41
N THR A 63 16.13 4.43 -18.17
CA THR A 63 15.05 4.23 -17.19
C THR A 63 14.47 5.59 -16.76
N ALA A 64 15.33 6.59 -16.50
CA ALA A 64 14.91 7.94 -16.15
C ALA A 64 14.11 8.63 -17.28
N GLU A 65 14.46 8.39 -18.55
CA GLU A 65 13.70 8.88 -19.71
C GLU A 65 12.29 8.29 -19.75
N LYS A 66 12.13 7.00 -19.48
CA LYS A 66 10.82 6.35 -19.35
C LYS A 66 10.00 6.93 -18.20
N ALA A 67 10.64 7.16 -17.05
CA ALA A 67 10.00 7.80 -15.91
C ALA A 67 9.45 9.19 -16.26
N ARG A 68 10.26 10.03 -16.91
CA ARG A 68 9.82 11.35 -17.38
C ARG A 68 8.69 11.26 -18.41
N ALA A 69 8.78 10.30 -19.33
CA ALA A 69 7.75 10.09 -20.34
C ALA A 69 6.39 9.70 -19.73
N LEU A 70 6.40 8.91 -18.66
CA LEU A 70 5.19 8.56 -17.89
C LEU A 70 4.68 9.74 -17.06
N ALA A 71 5.57 10.52 -16.44
CA ALA A 71 5.19 11.72 -15.70
C ALA A 71 4.54 12.77 -16.63
N GLN A 72 5.02 12.91 -17.87
CA GLN A 72 4.39 13.74 -18.91
C GLN A 72 2.98 13.27 -19.30
N GLN A 73 2.66 11.99 -19.07
CA GLN A 73 1.30 11.45 -19.25
C GLN A 73 0.42 11.61 -17.99
N GLY A 74 0.90 12.31 -16.98
CA GLY A 74 0.19 12.56 -15.73
C GLY A 74 0.42 11.52 -14.63
N ALA A 75 1.36 10.57 -14.79
CA ALA A 75 1.69 9.60 -13.76
C ALA A 75 2.57 10.22 -12.67
N LEU A 76 2.29 9.90 -11.41
CA LEU A 76 3.29 9.93 -10.35
C LEU A 76 4.14 8.67 -10.46
N VAL A 77 5.45 8.81 -10.71
CA VAL A 77 6.34 7.67 -10.92
C VAL A 77 7.30 7.51 -9.75
N ALA A 78 7.34 6.32 -9.18
CA ALA A 78 8.34 5.90 -8.20
C ALA A 78 9.30 4.89 -8.85
N GLY A 79 10.52 5.32 -9.07
CA GLY A 79 11.58 4.55 -9.72
C GLY A 79 12.39 3.72 -8.73
N ILE A 80 12.51 2.43 -9.00
CA ILE A 80 13.12 1.43 -8.12
C ILE A 80 14.29 0.75 -8.83
N SER A 81 15.45 0.71 -8.18
CA SER A 81 16.58 -0.09 -8.65
C SER A 81 16.31 -1.58 -8.37
N THR A 82 15.99 -2.36 -9.39
CA THR A 82 15.71 -3.79 -9.26
C THR A 82 16.89 -4.57 -8.67
N PRO A 83 18.17 -4.35 -9.04
CA PRO A 83 19.30 -5.06 -8.39
C PRO A 83 19.42 -4.74 -6.90
N GLN A 84 19.18 -3.50 -6.46
CA GLN A 84 19.22 -3.15 -5.05
C GLN A 84 18.05 -3.80 -4.28
N LEU A 85 16.86 -3.84 -4.88
CA LEU A 85 15.71 -4.54 -4.31
C LEU A 85 16.01 -6.04 -4.16
N PHE A 86 16.53 -6.70 -5.19
CA PHE A 86 16.87 -8.12 -5.13
C PHE A 86 17.94 -8.43 -4.07
N ALA A 87 18.97 -7.57 -3.97
CA ALA A 87 19.98 -7.71 -2.93
C ALA A 87 19.37 -7.59 -1.51
N SER A 88 18.42 -6.69 -1.33
CA SER A 88 17.69 -6.54 -0.06
C SER A 88 16.83 -7.77 0.25
N LEU A 89 16.08 -8.28 -0.73
CA LEU A 89 15.24 -9.48 -0.56
C LEU A 89 16.07 -10.73 -0.27
N ASP A 90 17.23 -10.88 -0.94
CA ASP A 90 18.15 -12.00 -0.72
C ASP A 90 18.82 -11.97 0.66
N ALA A 91 18.94 -10.78 1.28
CA ALA A 91 19.53 -10.59 2.60
C ALA A 91 18.53 -10.81 3.75
N ASP A 92 17.23 -10.81 3.50
CA ASP A 92 16.22 -11.04 4.53
C ASP A 92 16.27 -12.45 5.10
N GLY A 93 15.81 -12.62 6.33
CA GLY A 93 15.50 -13.93 6.90
C GLY A 93 14.32 -14.64 6.22
N GLY A 94 14.00 -15.87 6.65
CA GLY A 94 12.88 -16.67 6.17
C GLY A 94 13.13 -17.45 4.87
N ASP A 95 12.18 -18.34 4.55
CA ASP A 95 12.34 -19.35 3.49
C ASP A 95 11.93 -18.83 2.10
N CYS A 96 11.12 -17.76 2.02
CA CYS A 96 10.66 -17.15 0.78
C CYS A 96 10.45 -15.64 0.94
N ALA A 97 10.39 -14.91 -0.18
CA ALA A 97 10.14 -13.47 -0.23
C ALA A 97 8.71 -13.16 -0.67
N PHE A 98 8.10 -12.14 -0.03
CA PHE A 98 6.75 -11.66 -0.32
C PHE A 98 6.75 -10.16 -0.69
N PRO A 99 7.44 -9.77 -1.77
CA PRO A 99 7.71 -8.37 -2.09
C PRO A 99 6.53 -7.59 -2.67
N ASP A 100 5.42 -8.21 -3.04
CA ASP A 100 4.21 -7.50 -3.48
C ASP A 100 3.64 -6.61 -2.36
N GLY A 101 3.67 -7.06 -1.10
CA GLY A 101 3.31 -6.25 0.06
C GLY A 101 4.26 -5.06 0.28
N ASP A 102 5.58 -5.26 0.08
CA ASP A 102 6.56 -4.18 0.15
C ASP A 102 6.31 -3.10 -0.92
N LEU A 103 5.99 -3.52 -2.14
CA LEU A 103 5.67 -2.61 -3.26
C LEU A 103 4.35 -1.88 -3.03
N GLU A 104 3.32 -2.54 -2.49
CA GLU A 104 2.07 -1.90 -2.10
C GLU A 104 2.33 -0.84 -1.04
N ASN A 105 3.08 -1.17 0.01
CA ASN A 105 3.44 -0.26 1.08
C ASN A 105 4.23 0.95 0.55
N LEU A 106 5.24 0.73 -0.31
CA LEU A 106 5.96 1.83 -0.96
C LEU A 106 5.01 2.73 -1.76
N SER A 107 4.08 2.16 -2.52
CA SER A 107 3.11 2.95 -3.29
C SER A 107 2.25 3.82 -2.40
N ARG A 108 1.75 3.29 -1.28
CA ARG A 108 0.97 4.04 -0.29
C ARG A 108 1.77 5.17 0.32
N PHE A 109 3.00 4.89 0.72
CA PHE A 109 3.93 5.88 1.25
C PHE A 109 4.16 7.02 0.24
N VAL A 110 4.53 6.70 -1.00
CA VAL A 110 4.80 7.71 -2.03
C VAL A 110 3.56 8.54 -2.31
N GLN A 111 2.38 7.95 -2.42
CA GLN A 111 1.13 8.68 -2.66
C GLN A 111 0.76 9.60 -1.49
N ALA A 112 0.98 9.18 -0.26
CA ALA A 112 0.77 10.01 0.92
C ALA A 112 1.79 11.16 0.98
N TYR A 113 3.07 10.86 0.75
CA TYR A 113 4.17 11.83 0.72
C TYR A 113 3.93 12.92 -0.33
N GLU A 114 3.47 12.53 -1.52
CA GLU A 114 3.15 13.42 -2.64
C GLU A 114 1.74 14.05 -2.54
N LYS A 115 1.02 13.79 -1.44
CA LYS A 115 -0.32 14.33 -1.16
C LYS A 115 -1.34 14.04 -2.27
N VAL A 116 -1.25 12.85 -2.87
CA VAL A 116 -2.22 12.41 -3.88
C VAL A 116 -3.59 12.26 -3.23
N PRO A 117 -4.65 12.94 -3.73
CA PRO A 117 -5.98 12.85 -3.14
C PRO A 117 -6.63 11.50 -3.47
N GLY A 118 -6.69 10.58 -2.59
CA GLY A 118 -7.17 9.23 -2.82
C GLY A 118 -6.01 8.24 -3.01
N TYR A 119 -6.31 6.98 -3.27
CA TYR A 119 -5.32 5.95 -3.54
C TYR A 119 -5.54 5.36 -4.92
N TYR A 120 -4.49 5.32 -5.73
CA TYR A 120 -4.45 4.64 -7.01
C TYR A 120 -3.69 3.32 -6.86
N PRO A 121 -4.30 2.13 -7.13
CA PRO A 121 -3.53 0.90 -7.27
C PRO A 121 -2.43 1.10 -8.32
N PRO A 122 -1.14 0.97 -7.98
CA PRO A 122 -0.08 1.35 -8.90
C PRO A 122 -0.02 0.41 -10.11
N LEU A 123 0.39 0.93 -11.26
CA LEU A 123 0.83 0.11 -12.39
C LEU A 123 2.30 -0.29 -12.16
N LEU A 124 2.60 -1.55 -12.34
CA LEU A 124 3.99 -2.03 -12.38
C LEU A 124 4.54 -1.86 -13.79
N VAL A 125 5.62 -1.11 -13.94
CA VAL A 125 6.34 -0.97 -15.22
C VAL A 125 7.75 -1.49 -15.00
N GLY A 126 8.22 -2.42 -15.82
CA GLY A 126 9.54 -3.02 -15.63
C GLY A 126 10.31 -3.21 -16.91
N GLU A 127 11.64 -3.19 -16.79
CA GLU A 127 12.60 -3.45 -17.87
C GLU A 127 13.45 -4.68 -17.54
N GLY A 128 13.73 -5.55 -18.47
CA GLY A 128 14.61 -6.71 -18.28
C GLY A 128 14.26 -7.53 -17.05
N ALA A 129 15.13 -7.56 -16.02
CA ALA A 129 14.84 -8.20 -14.76
C ALA A 129 13.60 -7.60 -14.05
N GLY A 130 13.44 -6.29 -14.09
CA GLY A 130 12.26 -5.60 -13.59
C GLY A 130 10.99 -5.97 -14.33
N ALA A 131 11.07 -6.27 -15.65
CA ALA A 131 9.93 -6.75 -16.43
C ALA A 131 9.44 -8.12 -15.98
N SER A 132 10.37 -9.04 -15.71
CA SER A 132 10.08 -10.38 -15.19
C SER A 132 9.53 -10.31 -13.76
N PHE A 133 10.08 -9.40 -12.97
CA PHE A 133 9.63 -9.18 -11.59
C PHE A 133 8.22 -8.55 -11.56
N ALA A 134 7.90 -7.61 -12.45
CA ALA A 134 6.56 -7.02 -12.56
C ALA A 134 5.48 -8.10 -12.84
N TYR A 135 5.77 -9.06 -13.74
CA TYR A 135 4.89 -10.22 -13.94
C TYR A 135 4.72 -11.06 -12.66
N ALA A 136 5.85 -11.38 -12.02
CA ALA A 136 5.82 -12.21 -10.81
C ALA A 136 5.03 -11.56 -9.68
N MET A 137 5.18 -10.24 -9.48
CA MET A 137 4.42 -9.47 -8.48
C MET A 137 2.93 -9.42 -8.81
N LEU A 138 2.59 -9.21 -10.09
CA LEU A 138 1.19 -9.21 -10.50
C LEU A 138 0.53 -10.60 -10.30
N ALA A 139 1.30 -11.69 -10.46
CA ALA A 139 0.82 -13.06 -10.23
C ALA A 139 0.80 -13.47 -8.75
N GLN A 140 1.64 -12.86 -7.90
CA GLN A 140 1.73 -13.12 -6.47
C GLN A 140 0.63 -12.39 -5.70
N ALA A 141 0.35 -11.14 -6.09
CA ALA A 141 -0.53 -10.25 -5.35
C ALA A 141 -2.01 -10.59 -5.51
N PRO A 142 -2.83 -10.38 -4.48
CA PRO A 142 -4.27 -10.38 -4.57
C PRO A 142 -4.80 -9.36 -5.60
N ALA A 143 -6.02 -9.61 -6.10
CA ALA A 143 -6.69 -8.68 -7.00
C ALA A 143 -6.88 -7.31 -6.34
N GLY A 144 -6.61 -6.23 -7.11
CA GLY A 144 -6.77 -4.85 -6.66
C GLY A 144 -5.54 -4.22 -6.01
N ILE A 145 -4.45 -4.97 -5.74
CA ILE A 145 -3.17 -4.42 -5.27
C ILE A 145 -2.53 -3.59 -6.38
N PHE A 146 -2.41 -4.17 -7.56
CA PHE A 146 -1.84 -3.52 -8.73
C PHE A 146 -2.92 -3.32 -9.80
N GLY A 147 -2.91 -2.16 -10.43
CA GLY A 147 -3.84 -1.83 -11.51
C GLY A 147 -3.52 -2.54 -12.83
N GLY A 148 -2.34 -3.15 -12.94
CA GLY A 148 -1.84 -3.87 -14.10
C GLY A 148 -0.32 -3.82 -14.19
N ALA A 149 0.24 -4.40 -15.26
CA ALA A 149 1.67 -4.33 -15.50
C ALA A 149 2.02 -4.07 -16.97
N ILE A 150 3.18 -3.42 -17.17
CA ILE A 150 3.82 -3.21 -18.48
C ILE A 150 5.26 -3.73 -18.36
N SER A 151 5.63 -4.66 -19.23
CA SER A 151 6.95 -5.29 -19.22
C SER A 151 7.69 -5.04 -20.52
N PHE A 152 8.84 -4.34 -20.44
CA PHE A 152 9.78 -4.21 -21.55
C PHE A 152 10.78 -5.35 -21.54
N GLY A 153 10.84 -6.10 -22.63
CA GLY A 153 11.81 -7.16 -22.73
C GLY A 153 11.64 -8.22 -21.66
N PHE A 154 10.43 -8.68 -21.46
CA PHE A 154 10.12 -9.79 -20.56
C PHE A 154 10.87 -11.07 -20.95
N CYS A 155 11.46 -11.72 -19.98
CA CYS A 155 12.03 -13.06 -20.08
C CYS A 155 11.54 -13.86 -18.85
N PRO A 156 11.09 -15.12 -18.98
CA PRO A 156 10.55 -15.88 -17.85
C PRO A 156 11.65 -16.39 -16.89
N ALA A 157 12.52 -15.49 -16.45
CA ALA A 157 13.63 -15.78 -15.54
C ALA A 157 13.83 -14.63 -14.54
N LEU A 158 14.06 -14.97 -13.28
CA LEU A 158 14.44 -14.04 -12.22
C LEU A 158 15.75 -14.48 -11.58
N SER A 159 16.66 -13.53 -11.38
CA SER A 159 17.96 -13.75 -10.71
C SER A 159 17.87 -13.70 -9.17
N LEU A 160 16.68 -13.61 -8.60
CA LEU A 160 16.45 -13.65 -7.16
C LEU A 160 16.84 -15.01 -6.61
N ARG A 161 17.73 -15.05 -5.59
CA ARG A 161 18.25 -16.28 -5.00
C ARG A 161 17.24 -16.91 -4.05
N LYS A 162 16.58 -16.07 -3.24
CA LYS A 162 15.49 -16.50 -2.38
C LYS A 162 14.24 -16.76 -3.22
N PRO A 163 13.58 -17.92 -3.08
CA PRO A 163 12.34 -18.16 -3.81
C PRO A 163 11.25 -17.16 -3.40
N LEU A 164 10.33 -16.88 -4.31
CA LEU A 164 9.12 -16.13 -3.99
C LEU A 164 8.16 -17.00 -3.18
N CYS A 165 7.46 -16.43 -2.22
CA CYS A 165 6.27 -17.07 -1.64
C CYS A 165 5.18 -17.14 -2.71
N LYS A 166 4.35 -18.18 -2.68
CA LYS A 166 3.38 -18.42 -3.77
C LYS A 166 2.31 -17.33 -3.90
N GLY A 167 1.93 -16.71 -2.79
CA GLY A 167 0.84 -15.72 -2.78
C GLY A 167 -0.43 -16.30 -3.40
N GLU A 168 -1.11 -15.50 -4.22
CA GLU A 168 -2.34 -15.91 -4.92
C GLU A 168 -2.11 -16.87 -6.07
N GLY A 169 -0.87 -17.03 -6.54
CA GLY A 169 -0.65 -18.02 -7.58
C GLY A 169 0.60 -17.90 -8.43
N VAL A 170 1.61 -17.12 -8.02
CA VAL A 170 2.87 -17.09 -8.78
C VAL A 170 3.48 -18.50 -8.89
N ARG A 171 3.87 -18.88 -10.09
CA ARG A 171 4.42 -20.20 -10.41
C ARG A 171 5.84 -20.09 -10.94
N PHE A 172 6.73 -20.93 -10.44
CA PHE A 172 8.14 -20.96 -10.87
C PHE A 172 8.78 -22.32 -10.59
N LYS A 173 9.92 -22.54 -11.23
CA LYS A 173 10.84 -23.65 -10.94
C LYS A 173 12.19 -23.09 -10.48
N ALA A 174 12.83 -23.73 -9.52
CA ALA A 174 14.21 -23.41 -9.17
C ALA A 174 15.15 -23.76 -10.35
N VAL A 175 16.05 -22.85 -10.68
CA VAL A 175 17.14 -23.13 -11.60
C VAL A 175 18.27 -23.82 -10.83
N ALA A 176 18.94 -24.81 -11.44
CA ALA A 176 20.02 -25.55 -10.80
C ALA A 176 21.06 -24.60 -10.20
N LYS A 177 21.53 -24.91 -8.98
CA LYS A 177 22.61 -24.22 -8.24
C LYS A 177 22.29 -22.78 -7.75
N GLY A 178 21.05 -22.49 -7.35
CA GLY A 178 20.71 -21.21 -6.69
C GLY A 178 20.92 -19.95 -7.55
N LYS A 179 20.84 -20.09 -8.88
CA LYS A 179 21.01 -18.99 -9.85
C LYS A 179 19.69 -18.29 -10.20
N GLY A 180 18.68 -18.39 -9.33
CA GLY A 180 17.38 -17.78 -9.56
C GLY A 180 16.28 -18.80 -9.88
N VAL A 181 15.21 -18.34 -10.47
CA VAL A 181 14.04 -19.14 -10.82
C VAL A 181 13.61 -18.93 -12.27
N GLU A 182 13.07 -19.98 -12.87
CA GLU A 182 12.31 -19.91 -14.13
C GLU A 182 10.84 -19.69 -13.79
N LEU A 183 10.26 -18.59 -14.28
CA LEU A 183 8.84 -18.31 -14.11
C LEU A 183 8.00 -19.23 -15.01
N LEU A 184 6.87 -19.65 -14.50
CA LEU A 184 5.88 -20.43 -15.24
C LEU A 184 4.62 -19.58 -15.48
N PRO A 185 3.94 -19.78 -16.62
CA PRO A 185 2.72 -19.04 -16.89
C PRO A 185 1.63 -19.45 -15.90
N VAL A 186 0.87 -18.45 -15.42
CA VAL A 186 -0.38 -18.65 -14.68
C VAL A 186 -1.55 -18.66 -15.66
N SER A 187 -2.65 -19.35 -15.33
CA SER A 187 -3.81 -19.42 -16.21
C SER A 187 -4.45 -18.06 -16.43
N ARG A 188 -4.46 -17.20 -15.40
CA ARG A 188 -5.00 -15.83 -15.44
C ARG A 188 -4.31 -14.95 -14.42
N LEU A 189 -4.05 -13.71 -14.79
CA LEU A 189 -3.58 -12.65 -13.89
C LEU A 189 -4.77 -11.88 -13.30
N PRO A 190 -4.61 -11.33 -12.08
CA PRO A 190 -5.66 -10.54 -11.42
C PRO A 190 -5.93 -9.19 -12.14
N ALA A 191 -4.97 -8.68 -12.92
CA ALA A 191 -5.10 -7.46 -13.71
C ALA A 191 -4.40 -7.60 -15.08
N ALA A 192 -4.63 -6.64 -15.97
CA ALA A 192 -4.11 -6.69 -17.33
C ALA A 192 -2.57 -6.55 -17.37
N TRP A 193 -1.94 -7.31 -18.25
CA TRP A 193 -0.49 -7.28 -18.47
C TRP A 193 -0.17 -7.00 -19.93
N ARG A 194 0.65 -5.98 -20.18
CA ARG A 194 1.14 -5.59 -21.52
C ARG A 194 2.61 -5.90 -21.63
N VAL A 195 3.00 -6.67 -22.62
CA VAL A 195 4.39 -7.01 -22.89
C VAL A 195 4.84 -6.28 -24.15
N LEU A 196 5.86 -5.44 -23.99
CA LEU A 196 6.46 -4.67 -25.07
C LEU A 196 7.76 -5.36 -25.48
N PRO A 197 8.00 -5.54 -26.79
CA PRO A 197 9.26 -6.09 -27.28
C PRO A 197 10.41 -5.13 -26.98
N ASP A 198 11.56 -5.68 -26.65
CA ASP A 198 12.80 -4.93 -26.52
C ASP A 198 13.92 -5.64 -27.26
N VAL A 199 14.59 -4.92 -28.16
CA VAL A 199 15.68 -5.42 -28.99
C VAL A 199 16.88 -5.90 -28.13
N GLN A 200 17.12 -5.26 -26.98
CA GLN A 200 18.22 -5.63 -26.08
C GLN A 200 17.96 -6.96 -25.39
N THR A 201 16.72 -7.26 -25.08
CA THR A 201 16.32 -8.49 -24.39
C THR A 201 16.33 -9.71 -25.29
N GLN A 202 16.20 -9.53 -26.61
CA GLN A 202 16.31 -10.61 -27.59
C GLN A 202 17.68 -11.33 -27.54
N LYS A 203 18.70 -10.67 -26.98
CA LYS A 203 20.02 -11.28 -26.71
C LYS A 203 20.02 -12.20 -25.50
N ARG A 204 19.03 -12.09 -24.61
CA ARG A 204 18.95 -12.82 -23.33
C ARG A 204 17.91 -13.94 -23.34
N CYS A 205 16.86 -13.76 -24.13
CA CYS A 205 15.72 -14.64 -24.16
C CYS A 205 15.14 -14.69 -25.59
N ASP A 206 14.96 -15.90 -26.11
CA ASP A 206 14.36 -16.11 -27.41
C ASP A 206 12.95 -15.49 -27.48
N ALA A 207 12.68 -14.73 -28.53
CA ALA A 207 11.40 -14.07 -28.71
C ALA A 207 10.23 -15.06 -28.85
N GLY A 208 10.49 -16.28 -29.29
CA GLY A 208 9.51 -17.35 -29.35
C GLY A 208 9.10 -17.84 -27.97
N ILE A 209 10.05 -17.92 -27.03
CA ILE A 209 9.78 -18.29 -25.62
C ILE A 209 8.87 -17.23 -24.98
N THR A 210 9.19 -15.94 -25.14
CA THR A 210 8.36 -14.83 -24.64
C THR A 210 6.97 -14.88 -25.22
N ARG A 211 6.85 -15.06 -26.53
CA ARG A 211 5.54 -15.14 -27.22
C ARG A 211 4.70 -16.30 -26.73
N ALA A 212 5.27 -17.49 -26.63
CA ALA A 212 4.58 -18.68 -26.13
C ALA A 212 4.14 -18.52 -24.67
N PHE A 213 4.99 -17.92 -23.84
CA PHE A 213 4.65 -17.63 -22.44
C PHE A 213 3.47 -16.68 -22.34
N VAL A 214 3.53 -15.52 -23.02
CA VAL A 214 2.47 -14.50 -22.98
C VAL A 214 1.13 -15.06 -23.50
N ALA A 215 1.17 -15.86 -24.58
CA ALA A 215 -0.03 -16.50 -25.14
C ALA A 215 -0.68 -17.48 -24.15
N SER A 216 0.08 -18.02 -23.18
CA SER A 216 -0.43 -18.98 -22.17
C SER A 216 -1.05 -18.29 -20.96
N VAL A 217 -1.00 -16.95 -20.85
CA VAL A 217 -1.44 -16.20 -19.67
C VAL A 217 -2.71 -15.42 -19.99
N GLY A 218 -3.81 -15.75 -19.32
CA GLY A 218 -5.06 -15.01 -19.47
C GLY A 218 -4.94 -13.58 -18.93
N GLY A 219 -5.35 -12.59 -19.74
CA GLY A 219 -5.21 -11.16 -19.42
C GLY A 219 -3.90 -10.52 -19.89
N ALA A 220 -3.00 -11.31 -20.50
CA ALA A 220 -1.76 -10.82 -21.10
C ALA A 220 -1.97 -10.43 -22.56
N GLU A 221 -1.20 -9.46 -23.02
CA GLU A 221 -1.16 -9.04 -24.42
C GLU A 221 0.28 -8.69 -24.83
N LEU A 222 0.77 -9.34 -25.90
CA LEU A 222 2.01 -8.97 -26.53
C LEU A 222 1.73 -7.83 -27.51
N VAL A 223 2.21 -6.64 -27.21
CA VAL A 223 2.05 -5.47 -28.08
C VAL A 223 2.96 -5.64 -29.30
N GLN A 224 2.40 -5.52 -30.48
CA GLN A 224 3.18 -5.64 -31.72
C GLN A 224 3.97 -4.35 -31.97
N ALA A 225 5.24 -4.50 -32.36
CA ALA A 225 6.11 -3.38 -32.73
C ALA A 225 5.72 -2.83 -34.11
N ALA A 226 4.61 -2.11 -34.20
CA ALA A 226 4.13 -1.53 -35.45
C ALA A 226 4.89 -0.22 -35.81
N GLY A 227 6.23 -0.27 -35.92
CA GLY A 227 7.04 0.87 -36.36
C GLY A 227 7.15 2.04 -35.37
N GLN A 228 6.55 1.95 -34.19
CA GLN A 228 6.65 2.96 -33.13
C GLN A 228 7.90 2.72 -32.28
N ASP A 229 8.49 3.82 -31.81
CA ASP A 229 9.57 3.72 -30.82
C ASP A 229 9.05 3.18 -29.46
N GLY A 230 9.96 2.68 -28.63
CA GLY A 230 9.61 2.05 -27.35
C GLY A 230 8.92 3.02 -26.37
N LEU A 231 9.22 4.32 -26.43
CA LEU A 231 8.58 5.33 -25.58
C LEU A 231 7.13 5.60 -26.02
N ALA A 232 6.87 5.64 -27.34
CA ALA A 232 5.51 5.78 -27.83
C ALA A 232 4.64 4.58 -27.46
N GLN A 233 5.20 3.36 -27.56
CA GLN A 233 4.52 2.13 -27.11
C GLN A 233 4.23 2.16 -25.62
N LEU A 234 5.19 2.60 -24.78
CA LEU A 234 5.00 2.77 -23.33
C LEU A 234 3.85 3.72 -23.03
N LYS A 235 3.85 4.91 -23.63
CA LYS A 235 2.80 5.93 -23.44
C LYS A 235 1.43 5.37 -23.81
N SER A 236 1.32 4.66 -24.93
CA SER A 236 0.06 4.02 -25.35
C SER A 236 -0.41 2.93 -24.40
N ALA A 237 0.51 2.04 -23.96
CA ALA A 237 0.20 0.99 -22.99
C ALA A 237 -0.23 1.58 -21.64
N TYR A 238 0.49 2.60 -21.15
CA TYR A 238 0.11 3.31 -19.94
C TYR A 238 -1.30 3.91 -20.05
N ALA A 239 -1.58 4.68 -21.09
CA ALA A 239 -2.89 5.30 -21.29
C ALA A 239 -4.03 4.25 -21.28
N SER A 240 -3.82 3.10 -21.94
CA SER A 240 -4.83 2.03 -22.01
C SER A 240 -5.12 1.36 -20.66
N LEU A 241 -4.11 1.25 -19.78
CA LEU A 241 -4.26 0.68 -18.44
C LEU A 241 -4.75 1.72 -17.45
N ASN A 242 -4.26 2.96 -17.54
CA ASN A 242 -4.61 4.05 -16.65
C ASN A 242 -6.09 4.45 -16.74
N ALA A 243 -6.67 4.43 -17.93
CA ALA A 243 -8.10 4.69 -18.12
C ALA A 243 -9.00 3.74 -17.27
N ARG A 244 -8.50 2.55 -16.95
CA ARG A 244 -9.19 1.58 -16.07
C ARG A 244 -9.01 1.89 -14.58
N GLN A 245 -7.90 2.53 -14.19
CA GLN A 245 -7.65 2.94 -12.80
C GLN A 245 -8.56 4.09 -12.38
N ALA A 246 -8.77 5.08 -13.24
CA ALA A 246 -9.59 6.26 -12.95
C ALA A 246 -11.04 5.92 -12.55
N VAL A 247 -11.55 4.76 -12.93
CA VAL A 247 -12.89 4.27 -12.58
C VAL A 247 -12.93 3.62 -11.20
N ALA A 248 -11.80 3.19 -10.65
CA ALA A 248 -11.72 2.40 -9.41
C ALA A 248 -11.61 3.25 -8.13
N VAL A 249 -11.30 4.53 -8.23
CA VAL A 249 -11.12 5.41 -7.06
C VAL A 249 -12.46 6.04 -6.69
N GLN A 250 -13.17 5.43 -5.73
CA GLN A 250 -14.35 6.06 -5.13
C GLN A 250 -13.90 7.10 -4.10
N ALA A 251 -14.33 8.36 -4.30
CA ALA A 251 -14.16 9.39 -3.29
C ALA A 251 -15.00 9.06 -2.04
N PRO A 252 -14.46 9.31 -0.81
CA PRO A 252 -15.27 9.19 0.40
C PRO A 252 -16.51 10.06 0.34
N PRO A 253 -17.60 9.68 1.06
CA PRO A 253 -18.79 10.54 1.18
C PRO A 253 -18.44 11.95 1.68
N ALA A 254 -19.11 12.97 1.15
CA ALA A 254 -18.79 14.38 1.44
C ALA A 254 -18.71 14.71 2.95
N ALA A 255 -19.55 14.08 3.78
CA ALA A 255 -19.58 14.30 5.22
C ALA A 255 -18.34 13.79 5.99
N VAL A 256 -17.53 12.93 5.37
CA VAL A 256 -16.32 12.32 5.95
C VAL A 256 -15.12 12.37 4.96
N SER A 257 -15.23 13.21 3.93
CA SER A 257 -14.23 13.32 2.85
C SER A 257 -12.88 13.90 3.30
N ASP A 258 -12.83 14.51 4.47
CA ASP A 258 -11.62 14.99 5.13
C ASP A 258 -10.83 13.86 5.84
N LEU A 259 -11.43 12.67 5.97
CA LEU A 259 -10.79 11.50 6.55
C LEU A 259 -10.39 10.48 5.47
N PRO A 260 -9.23 9.85 5.59
CA PRO A 260 -8.79 8.84 4.63
C PRO A 260 -9.46 7.49 4.91
N VAL A 261 -10.75 7.40 4.57
CA VAL A 261 -11.56 6.22 4.81
C VAL A 261 -11.69 5.33 3.57
N VAL A 262 -11.80 4.03 3.81
CA VAL A 262 -12.06 3.00 2.80
C VAL A 262 -13.34 2.27 3.19
N GLU A 263 -14.35 2.28 2.30
CA GLU A 263 -15.59 1.53 2.51
C GLU A 263 -15.47 0.11 1.93
N VAL A 264 -15.76 -0.89 2.75
CA VAL A 264 -15.90 -2.28 2.31
C VAL A 264 -17.33 -2.71 2.60
N ALA A 265 -18.15 -2.75 1.55
CA ALA A 265 -19.56 -3.10 1.67
C ALA A 265 -19.73 -4.56 2.12
N ALA A 266 -20.79 -4.81 2.90
CA ALA A 266 -21.15 -6.18 3.24
C ALA A 266 -21.61 -6.94 1.99
N LEU A 267 -21.12 -8.16 1.82
CA LEU A 267 -21.70 -9.11 0.85
C LEU A 267 -22.92 -9.77 1.47
N ALA A 268 -23.85 -10.19 0.62
CA ALA A 268 -25.04 -10.93 1.09
C ALA A 268 -24.60 -12.29 1.67
N PRO A 269 -24.84 -12.55 2.97
CA PRO A 269 -24.47 -13.83 3.57
C PRO A 269 -25.38 -14.96 3.03
N SER A 270 -24.82 -16.15 2.92
CA SER A 270 -25.58 -17.35 2.56
C SER A 270 -26.34 -17.90 3.79
N GLY A 271 -27.33 -17.16 4.29
CA GLY A 271 -28.14 -17.58 5.44
C GLY A 271 -28.39 -16.47 6.45
N ARG A 272 -28.84 -16.85 7.68
CA ARG A 272 -29.10 -15.90 8.78
C ARG A 272 -27.78 -15.26 9.23
N ASN A 273 -27.71 -13.95 9.20
CA ASN A 273 -26.57 -13.21 9.73
C ASN A 273 -26.79 -12.83 11.20
N PRO A 274 -26.09 -13.43 12.17
CA PRO A 274 -26.21 -13.09 13.59
C PRO A 274 -25.63 -11.70 13.90
N ASP A 275 -24.80 -11.14 13.00
CA ASP A 275 -24.14 -9.83 13.14
C ASP A 275 -24.77 -8.76 12.26
N ALA A 276 -26.04 -8.97 11.86
CA ALA A 276 -26.76 -8.07 10.92
C ALA A 276 -26.88 -6.64 11.45
N ASP A 277 -26.84 -6.42 12.76
CA ASP A 277 -26.91 -5.12 13.44
C ASP A 277 -25.52 -4.47 13.67
N SER A 278 -24.45 -5.17 13.29
CA SER A 278 -23.07 -4.77 13.52
C SER A 278 -22.40 -4.19 12.28
N MET A 279 -21.47 -3.28 12.51
CA MET A 279 -20.46 -2.83 11.55
C MET A 279 -19.09 -2.80 12.21
N VAL A 280 -18.06 -2.64 11.42
CA VAL A 280 -16.68 -2.53 11.91
C VAL A 280 -16.10 -1.17 11.52
N ILE A 281 -15.34 -0.54 12.44
CA ILE A 281 -14.33 0.45 12.10
C ILE A 281 -12.97 -0.22 12.34
N LEU A 282 -12.15 -0.29 11.28
CA LEU A 282 -10.82 -0.88 11.33
C LEU A 282 -9.78 0.20 11.08
N ILE A 283 -8.89 0.44 12.06
CA ILE A 283 -7.73 1.33 11.93
C ILE A 283 -6.54 0.48 11.49
N SER A 284 -5.98 0.79 10.33
CA SER A 284 -4.90 0.01 9.71
C SER A 284 -3.56 0.12 10.45
N GLY A 285 -2.59 -0.71 10.09
CA GLY A 285 -1.20 -0.52 10.48
C GLY A 285 -0.58 0.73 9.88
N ASP A 286 0.65 1.02 10.27
CA ASP A 286 1.46 2.17 9.81
C ASP A 286 1.78 2.13 8.30
N GLY A 287 1.73 0.96 7.68
CA GLY A 287 1.80 0.77 6.23
C GLY A 287 0.55 1.26 5.46
N GLY A 288 -0.47 1.77 6.13
CA GLY A 288 -1.75 2.17 5.54
C GLY A 288 -2.68 0.99 5.26
N TRP A 289 -3.76 1.24 4.52
CA TRP A 289 -4.79 0.24 4.23
C TRP A 289 -4.31 -0.83 3.25
N ALA A 290 -3.57 -1.84 3.73
CA ALA A 290 -2.89 -2.84 2.92
C ALA A 290 -2.93 -4.23 3.58
N GLY A 291 -2.53 -5.25 2.86
CA GLY A 291 -2.28 -6.60 3.38
C GLY A 291 -3.37 -7.09 4.31
N ILE A 292 -3.02 -7.36 5.56
CA ILE A 292 -3.91 -7.92 6.60
C ILE A 292 -5.16 -7.08 6.85
N ASP A 293 -5.09 -5.74 6.78
CA ASP A 293 -6.23 -4.86 7.03
C ASP A 293 -7.34 -5.12 6.01
N ARG A 294 -6.95 -5.17 4.74
CA ARG A 294 -7.87 -5.48 3.63
C ARG A 294 -8.42 -6.90 3.73
N ASP A 295 -7.57 -7.88 4.05
CA ASP A 295 -7.96 -9.28 4.06
C ASP A 295 -8.92 -9.59 5.21
N VAL A 296 -8.69 -9.01 6.39
CA VAL A 296 -9.63 -9.06 7.53
C VAL A 296 -10.94 -8.36 7.17
N ALA A 297 -10.89 -7.17 6.54
CA ALA A 297 -12.09 -6.45 6.12
C ALA A 297 -12.91 -7.25 5.09
N ASN A 298 -12.25 -7.89 4.12
CA ASN A 298 -12.89 -8.76 3.15
C ASN A 298 -13.53 -9.99 3.80
N ALA A 299 -12.85 -10.61 4.78
CA ALA A 299 -13.37 -11.75 5.52
C ALA A 299 -14.63 -11.38 6.34
N LEU A 300 -14.67 -10.19 6.93
CA LEU A 300 -15.85 -9.64 7.62
C LEU A 300 -16.98 -9.32 6.64
N SER A 301 -16.65 -8.70 5.50
CA SER A 301 -17.61 -8.40 4.43
C SER A 301 -18.32 -9.65 3.91
N LYS A 302 -17.59 -10.74 3.68
CA LYS A 302 -18.16 -12.05 3.27
C LYS A 302 -19.13 -12.63 4.31
N ARG A 303 -18.97 -12.26 5.59
CA ARG A 303 -19.88 -12.63 6.68
C ARG A 303 -21.05 -11.65 6.83
N GLY A 304 -21.21 -10.71 5.92
CA GLY A 304 -22.30 -9.74 5.91
C GLY A 304 -22.11 -8.57 6.91
N VAL A 305 -20.88 -8.32 7.36
CA VAL A 305 -20.54 -7.20 8.24
C VAL A 305 -19.77 -6.16 7.44
N PRO A 306 -20.31 -4.94 7.23
CA PRO A 306 -19.63 -3.89 6.50
C PRO A 306 -18.50 -3.29 7.35
N VAL A 307 -17.45 -2.84 6.66
CA VAL A 307 -16.25 -2.29 7.30
C VAL A 307 -15.96 -0.88 6.79
N VAL A 308 -15.65 0.03 7.70
CA VAL A 308 -15.02 1.32 7.42
C VAL A 308 -13.58 1.23 7.84
N GLY A 309 -12.65 1.26 6.89
CA GLY A 309 -11.23 1.34 7.15
C GLY A 309 -10.76 2.78 7.32
N ILE A 310 -9.86 3.02 8.27
CA ILE A 310 -9.08 4.25 8.37
C ILE A 310 -7.65 3.91 7.93
N ASP A 311 -7.19 4.55 6.85
CA ASP A 311 -5.81 4.42 6.37
C ASP A 311 -4.87 5.20 7.31
N SER A 312 -4.20 4.50 8.21
CA SER A 312 -3.35 5.09 9.26
C SER A 312 -2.20 5.88 8.70
N LEU A 313 -1.55 5.40 7.62
CA LEU A 313 -0.44 6.11 7.00
C LEU A 313 -0.85 7.53 6.58
N ARG A 314 -2.04 7.68 5.99
CA ARG A 314 -2.57 8.98 5.57
C ARG A 314 -3.15 9.77 6.74
N TYR A 315 -3.79 9.09 7.69
CA TYR A 315 -4.44 9.72 8.83
C TYR A 315 -3.43 10.33 9.79
N PHE A 316 -2.37 9.60 10.15
CA PHE A 316 -1.30 10.04 11.05
C PHE A 316 -0.15 10.77 10.33
N TRP A 317 -0.26 11.00 9.03
CA TRP A 317 0.68 11.86 8.30
C TRP A 317 0.77 13.27 8.91
N SER A 318 -0.33 13.76 9.45
CA SER A 318 -0.39 14.95 10.28
C SER A 318 -0.49 14.53 11.75
N VAL A 319 0.13 15.32 12.64
CA VAL A 319 0.05 15.12 14.09
C VAL A 319 -1.41 15.02 14.52
N ARG A 320 -1.74 13.97 15.24
CA ARG A 320 -3.03 13.75 15.89
C ARG A 320 -2.85 13.72 17.40
N THR A 321 -3.96 13.77 18.12
CA THR A 321 -3.99 13.55 19.56
C THR A 321 -4.97 12.42 19.88
N PRO A 322 -4.84 11.73 21.03
CA PRO A 322 -5.85 10.77 21.46
C PRO A 322 -7.28 11.32 21.41
N ALA A 323 -7.47 12.57 21.80
CA ALA A 323 -8.79 13.21 21.80
C ALA A 323 -9.31 13.51 20.40
N SER A 324 -8.46 14.01 19.48
CA SER A 324 -8.89 14.27 18.10
C SER A 324 -9.20 12.97 17.37
N THR A 325 -8.40 11.90 17.59
CA THR A 325 -8.64 10.59 16.99
C THR A 325 -9.96 9.98 17.49
N ALA A 326 -10.24 10.05 18.78
CA ALA A 326 -11.50 9.57 19.34
C ALA A 326 -12.71 10.33 18.74
N LYS A 327 -12.60 11.66 18.58
CA LYS A 327 -13.65 12.49 17.95
C LYS A 327 -13.90 12.08 16.50
N ASP A 328 -12.84 11.83 15.72
CA ASP A 328 -12.97 11.40 14.33
C ASP A 328 -13.60 9.99 14.23
N VAL A 329 -13.18 9.05 15.08
CA VAL A 329 -13.80 7.72 15.17
C VAL A 329 -15.27 7.81 15.55
N GLU A 330 -15.64 8.63 16.54
CA GLU A 330 -17.04 8.81 16.94
C GLU A 330 -17.87 9.44 15.82
N ARG A 331 -17.32 10.39 15.04
CA ARG A 331 -17.95 10.96 13.85
C ARG A 331 -18.22 9.89 12.78
N LEU A 332 -17.25 9.00 12.54
CA LEU A 332 -17.43 7.87 11.63
C LEU A 332 -18.50 6.90 12.13
N MET A 333 -18.49 6.57 13.43
CA MET A 333 -19.53 5.75 14.04
C MET A 333 -20.92 6.32 13.78
N GLN A 334 -21.13 7.59 14.09
CA GLN A 334 -22.43 8.27 13.92
C GLN A 334 -22.88 8.27 12.46
N PHE A 335 -21.96 8.61 11.53
CA PHE A 335 -22.28 8.66 10.11
C PHE A 335 -22.63 7.28 9.54
N TYR A 336 -21.80 6.27 9.77
CA TYR A 336 -21.97 4.96 9.15
C TYR A 336 -23.03 4.10 9.83
N MET A 337 -23.24 4.24 11.14
CA MET A 337 -24.38 3.61 11.82
C MET A 337 -25.71 4.08 11.23
N ALA A 338 -25.85 5.39 11.00
CA ALA A 338 -27.04 5.94 10.35
C ALA A 338 -27.17 5.46 8.89
N ARG A 339 -26.10 5.56 8.09
CA ARG A 339 -26.06 5.20 6.68
C ARG A 339 -26.38 3.71 6.43
N TRP A 340 -25.81 2.84 7.24
CA TRP A 340 -25.93 1.37 7.08
C TRP A 340 -27.00 0.76 7.99
N LYS A 341 -27.71 1.59 8.77
CA LYS A 341 -28.75 1.15 9.72
C LYS A 341 -28.22 0.11 10.71
N LYS A 342 -27.04 0.39 11.31
CA LYS A 342 -26.39 -0.44 12.30
C LYS A 342 -26.50 0.20 13.68
N ASN A 343 -26.46 -0.61 14.73
CA ASN A 343 -26.51 -0.15 16.13
C ASN A 343 -25.32 -0.62 16.98
N LYS A 344 -24.45 -1.48 16.46
CA LYS A 344 -23.23 -1.93 17.09
C LYS A 344 -22.03 -1.65 16.21
N VAL A 345 -20.92 -1.22 16.82
CA VAL A 345 -19.65 -0.95 16.14
C VAL A 345 -18.54 -1.73 16.83
N ILE A 346 -17.97 -2.70 16.14
CA ILE A 346 -16.75 -3.39 16.59
C ILE A 346 -15.57 -2.52 16.17
N LEU A 347 -14.73 -2.12 17.13
CA LEU A 347 -13.49 -1.42 16.82
C LEU A 347 -12.36 -2.43 16.65
N ILE A 348 -11.69 -2.40 15.52
CA ILE A 348 -10.53 -3.26 15.23
C ILE A 348 -9.35 -2.35 14.91
N GLY A 349 -8.17 -2.68 15.41
CA GLY A 349 -6.93 -2.03 15.03
C GLY A 349 -5.85 -3.07 14.78
N TYR A 350 -4.98 -2.78 13.81
CA TYR A 350 -3.81 -3.59 13.54
C TYR A 350 -2.54 -2.76 13.70
N SER A 351 -1.51 -3.30 14.39
CA SER A 351 -0.22 -2.64 14.60
C SER A 351 -0.43 -1.22 15.17
N GLN A 352 0.00 -0.14 14.50
CA GLN A 352 -0.26 1.25 14.91
C GLN A 352 -1.76 1.50 15.18
N GLY A 353 -2.66 0.94 14.38
CA GLY A 353 -4.10 1.03 14.62
C GLY A 353 -4.52 0.37 15.94
N ALA A 354 -3.91 -0.76 16.30
CA ALA A 354 -4.13 -1.41 17.59
C ALA A 354 -3.61 -0.55 18.74
N ASP A 355 -2.45 0.06 18.57
CA ASP A 355 -1.77 0.87 19.60
C ASP A 355 -2.60 2.10 20.02
N VAL A 356 -3.31 2.71 19.09
CA VAL A 356 -4.13 3.91 19.36
C VAL A 356 -5.52 3.59 19.93
N LEU A 357 -6.05 2.37 19.70
CA LEU A 357 -7.42 2.02 20.10
C LEU A 357 -7.72 2.14 21.60
N PRO A 358 -6.84 1.76 22.56
CA PRO A 358 -7.10 1.95 23.99
C PRO A 358 -7.35 3.42 24.34
N PHE A 359 -6.58 4.31 23.70
CA PHE A 359 -6.73 5.76 23.89
C PHE A 359 -8.03 6.29 23.32
N VAL A 360 -8.43 5.76 22.16
CA VAL A 360 -9.72 6.09 21.51
C VAL A 360 -10.87 5.61 22.39
N GLY A 361 -10.88 4.34 22.79
CA GLY A 361 -11.94 3.74 23.60
C GLY A 361 -12.22 4.50 24.90
N ASN A 362 -11.15 4.93 25.59
CA ASN A 362 -11.26 5.72 26.83
C ASN A 362 -11.78 7.15 26.63
N ARG A 363 -11.84 7.65 25.39
CA ARG A 363 -12.24 9.03 25.06
C ARG A 363 -13.52 9.13 24.22
N LEU A 364 -14.13 8.00 23.88
CA LEU A 364 -15.47 7.99 23.29
C LEU A 364 -16.49 8.52 24.31
N SER A 365 -17.53 9.20 23.81
CA SER A 365 -18.67 9.53 24.66
C SER A 365 -19.33 8.27 25.22
N GLY A 366 -19.96 8.37 26.39
CA GLY A 366 -20.66 7.23 26.98
C GLY A 366 -21.70 6.59 26.05
N LYS A 367 -22.36 7.39 25.21
CA LYS A 367 -23.31 6.91 24.20
C LYS A 367 -22.61 6.12 23.08
N ALA A 368 -21.47 6.61 22.59
CA ALA A 368 -20.70 5.92 21.57
C ALA A 368 -20.11 4.62 22.12
N LEU A 369 -19.48 4.66 23.30
CA LEU A 369 -18.91 3.49 23.94
C LEU A 369 -19.96 2.39 24.22
N ALA A 370 -21.18 2.76 24.58
CA ALA A 370 -22.28 1.81 24.79
C ALA A 370 -22.67 1.02 23.52
N SER A 371 -22.34 1.52 22.32
CA SER A 371 -22.57 0.82 21.06
C SER A 371 -21.37 -0.07 20.65
N VAL A 372 -20.28 -0.08 21.43
CA VAL A 372 -19.06 -0.86 21.13
C VAL A 372 -19.06 -2.16 21.95
N PRO A 373 -19.39 -3.32 21.35
CA PRO A 373 -19.34 -4.60 22.04
C PRO A 373 -17.92 -5.15 22.20
N LEU A 374 -16.98 -4.70 21.36
CA LEU A 374 -15.60 -5.19 21.38
C LEU A 374 -14.61 -4.18 20.80
N ILE A 375 -13.44 -4.08 21.42
CA ILE A 375 -12.23 -3.43 20.90
C ILE A 375 -11.19 -4.54 20.69
N ALA A 376 -10.94 -4.92 19.43
CA ALA A 376 -9.98 -5.96 19.06
C ALA A 376 -8.65 -5.31 18.62
N MET A 377 -7.59 -5.60 19.34
CA MET A 377 -6.25 -5.07 19.11
C MET A 377 -5.36 -6.18 18.57
N MET A 378 -4.97 -6.10 17.30
CA MET A 378 -4.18 -7.09 16.57
C MET A 378 -2.72 -6.62 16.46
N GLY A 379 -1.77 -7.38 17.02
CA GLY A 379 -0.35 -7.02 17.00
C GLY A 379 -0.04 -5.77 17.86
N LEU A 380 -0.60 -5.72 19.08
CA LEU A 380 -0.47 -4.57 19.98
C LEU A 380 0.94 -4.43 20.53
N GLY A 381 1.53 -3.24 20.35
CA GLY A 381 2.81 -2.83 20.91
C GLY A 381 2.73 -2.36 22.38
N LYS A 382 3.81 -1.74 22.86
CA LYS A 382 3.91 -1.21 24.22
C LYS A 382 3.68 0.29 24.30
N LYS A 383 3.85 1.02 23.17
CA LYS A 383 3.74 2.47 23.06
C LYS A 383 2.97 2.85 21.82
N ALA A 384 2.16 3.89 21.89
CA ALA A 384 1.36 4.42 20.77
C ALA A 384 1.93 5.74 20.25
N ASP A 385 2.04 5.85 18.95
CA ASP A 385 2.35 7.09 18.24
C ASP A 385 1.13 7.62 17.49
N PHE A 386 0.84 8.92 17.66
CA PHE A 386 -0.24 9.62 16.98
C PHE A 386 0.26 10.50 15.84
N GLN A 387 1.45 10.20 15.36
CA GLN A 387 2.07 10.83 14.20
C GLN A 387 2.90 9.78 13.45
N PHE A 388 2.90 9.87 12.12
CA PHE A 388 3.82 9.10 11.29
C PHE A 388 5.19 9.78 11.29
N HIS A 389 6.23 9.04 11.67
CA HIS A 389 7.61 9.53 11.63
C HIS A 389 8.41 8.79 10.57
N LEU A 390 8.91 9.49 9.57
CA LEU A 390 9.79 8.94 8.53
C LEU A 390 11.03 8.23 9.10
N THR A 391 11.46 8.61 10.30
CA THR A 391 12.63 8.08 11.00
C THR A 391 12.34 6.83 11.83
N ASN A 392 11.09 6.53 12.17
CA ASN A 392 10.71 5.42 13.06
C ASN A 392 10.90 4.04 12.45
N TRP A 393 11.08 3.94 11.14
CA TRP A 393 11.44 2.70 10.45
C TRP A 393 12.91 2.29 10.65
N VAL A 394 13.73 3.17 11.23
CA VAL A 394 15.16 2.92 11.49
C VAL A 394 15.45 2.81 12.99
N SER A 395 14.62 3.42 13.86
CA SER A 395 14.72 3.30 15.32
C SER A 395 13.36 3.62 15.95
N SER A 396 12.85 2.74 16.82
CA SER A 396 11.67 3.02 17.64
C SER A 396 11.89 4.33 18.42
N SER A 397 11.04 5.35 18.18
CA SER A 397 11.11 6.57 19.00
C SER A 397 10.78 6.20 20.45
N ASN A 398 11.60 6.70 21.38
CA ASN A 398 11.36 6.49 22.80
C ASN A 398 10.19 7.34 23.37
N ASP A 399 9.52 8.14 22.53
CA ASP A 399 8.60 9.21 22.94
C ASP A 399 7.10 8.83 22.86
N GLY A 400 6.75 7.61 22.43
CA GLY A 400 5.36 7.15 22.32
C GLY A 400 4.63 7.03 23.69
N LEU A 401 3.31 7.23 23.67
CA LEU A 401 2.47 7.15 24.87
C LEU A 401 2.35 5.69 25.34
N PRO A 402 2.49 5.39 26.67
CA PRO A 402 2.44 4.03 27.18
C PRO A 402 1.03 3.43 27.04
N ILE A 403 0.91 2.27 26.40
CA ILE A 403 -0.34 1.58 26.10
C ILE A 403 -0.93 0.84 27.34
N PRO A 404 -0.14 0.08 28.13
CA PRO A 404 -0.73 -0.74 29.20
C PRO A 404 -1.60 0.04 30.20
N PRO A 405 -1.26 1.28 30.62
CA PRO A 405 -2.14 2.07 31.49
C PRO A 405 -3.48 2.44 30.83
N GLU A 406 -3.51 2.62 29.50
CA GLU A 406 -4.76 2.92 28.79
C GLU A 406 -5.64 1.67 28.64
N VAL A 407 -5.05 0.50 28.38
CA VAL A 407 -5.79 -0.77 28.35
C VAL A 407 -6.43 -1.07 29.70
N ALA A 408 -5.72 -0.80 30.81
CA ALA A 408 -6.23 -1.01 32.17
C ALA A 408 -7.45 -0.14 32.52
N LYS A 409 -7.65 1.00 31.84
CA LYS A 409 -8.82 1.90 32.02
C LYS A 409 -10.06 1.43 31.26
N LEU A 410 -9.92 0.58 30.25
CA LEU A 410 -11.05 0.06 29.51
C LEU A 410 -11.95 -0.80 30.40
N PRO A 411 -13.28 -0.82 30.19
CA PRO A 411 -14.18 -1.73 30.87
C PRO A 411 -13.72 -3.18 30.75
N ALA A 412 -13.80 -3.95 31.85
CA ALA A 412 -13.41 -5.35 31.83
C ALA A 412 -14.23 -6.16 30.81
N GLY A 413 -13.55 -7.00 30.01
CA GLY A 413 -14.16 -7.81 28.98
C GLY A 413 -14.43 -7.09 27.64
N LEU A 414 -14.29 -5.75 27.56
CA LEU A 414 -14.46 -4.98 26.33
C LEU A 414 -13.29 -5.17 25.34
N ALA A 415 -12.08 -5.37 25.86
CA ALA A 415 -10.87 -5.49 25.06
C ALA A 415 -10.52 -6.94 24.73
N MET A 416 -10.04 -7.15 23.49
CA MET A 416 -9.43 -8.39 23.03
C MET A 416 -8.05 -8.08 22.47
N CYS A 417 -7.02 -8.77 22.93
CA CYS A 417 -5.63 -8.62 22.47
C CYS A 417 -5.21 -9.87 21.71
N ILE A 418 -4.83 -9.68 20.43
CA ILE A 418 -4.49 -10.74 19.47
C ILE A 418 -3.03 -10.61 19.11
N TYR A 419 -2.24 -11.66 19.25
CA TYR A 419 -0.80 -11.64 19.01
C TYR A 419 -0.27 -12.96 18.43
N GLY A 420 0.80 -12.87 17.67
CA GLY A 420 1.50 -14.01 17.11
C GLY A 420 2.41 -14.69 18.13
N SER A 421 2.53 -16.02 18.04
CA SER A 421 3.37 -16.81 18.95
C SER A 421 4.87 -16.49 18.85
N ALA A 422 5.31 -15.92 17.72
CA ALA A 422 6.68 -15.51 17.47
C ALA A 422 6.92 -14.01 17.71
N GLU A 423 5.91 -13.23 18.12
CA GLU A 423 6.09 -11.83 18.50
C GLU A 423 6.73 -11.72 19.89
N THR A 424 7.87 -11.04 19.98
CA THR A 424 8.65 -10.88 21.24
C THR A 424 8.38 -9.54 21.95
N ASP A 425 7.83 -8.59 21.24
CA ASP A 425 7.60 -7.19 21.65
C ASP A 425 6.13 -6.86 21.94
N SER A 426 5.20 -7.78 21.69
CA SER A 426 3.79 -7.60 21.98
C SER A 426 3.50 -7.33 23.47
N ALA A 427 2.58 -6.39 23.75
CA ALA A 427 2.10 -6.11 25.12
C ALA A 427 1.07 -7.14 25.59
N CYS A 428 0.40 -7.88 24.70
CA CYS A 428 -0.69 -8.79 25.04
C CYS A 428 -0.39 -9.77 26.18
N PRO A 429 0.80 -10.44 26.21
CA PRO A 429 1.10 -11.41 27.29
C PRO A 429 1.16 -10.81 28.70
N SER A 430 1.28 -9.47 28.81
CA SER A 430 1.36 -8.78 30.11
C SER A 430 -0.01 -8.46 30.73
N PHE A 431 -1.11 -8.64 30.01
CA PHE A 431 -2.44 -8.28 30.48
C PHE A 431 -3.10 -9.40 31.28
N ASP A 432 -3.93 -8.99 32.25
CA ASP A 432 -4.79 -9.90 33.02
C ASP A 432 -5.89 -10.50 32.13
N ALA A 433 -5.86 -11.82 31.94
CA ALA A 433 -6.83 -12.56 31.15
C ALA A 433 -8.28 -12.48 31.72
N GLY A 434 -8.46 -12.10 32.98
CA GLY A 434 -9.76 -11.82 33.57
C GLY A 434 -10.37 -10.50 33.11
N ARG A 435 -9.56 -9.58 32.59
CA ARG A 435 -9.99 -8.26 32.09
C ARG A 435 -9.94 -8.13 30.59
N VAL A 436 -8.93 -8.73 29.94
CA VAL A 436 -8.68 -8.66 28.50
C VAL A 436 -8.74 -10.05 27.91
N LYS A 437 -9.55 -10.25 26.88
CA LYS A 437 -9.57 -11.51 26.13
C LYS A 437 -8.25 -11.68 25.38
N LEU A 438 -7.46 -12.70 25.71
CA LEU A 438 -6.17 -12.96 25.05
C LEU A 438 -6.32 -14.03 23.97
N LEU A 439 -5.90 -13.73 22.75
CA LEU A 439 -5.87 -14.68 21.65
C LEU A 439 -4.45 -14.79 21.07
N LYS A 440 -3.80 -15.93 21.32
CA LYS A 440 -2.50 -16.26 20.74
C LYS A 440 -2.71 -17.08 19.47
N LEU A 441 -2.13 -16.63 18.36
CA LEU A 441 -2.14 -17.31 17.06
C LEU A 441 -0.72 -17.77 16.68
N SER A 442 -0.61 -18.69 15.75
CA SER A 442 0.69 -19.09 15.19
C SER A 442 1.29 -17.95 14.36
N GLY A 443 2.62 -17.94 14.18
CA GLY A 443 3.32 -16.96 13.36
C GLY A 443 3.78 -15.72 14.11
N GLY A 444 4.25 -14.73 13.35
CA GLY A 444 4.70 -13.43 13.84
C GLY A 444 3.60 -12.37 13.79
N HIS A 445 3.98 -11.14 13.43
CA HIS A 445 3.08 -9.97 13.40
C HIS A 445 1.89 -10.09 12.44
N HIS A 446 2.00 -10.92 11.39
CA HIS A 446 0.92 -11.25 10.44
C HIS A 446 0.15 -12.52 10.80
N PHE A 447 0.37 -13.08 11.99
CA PHE A 447 -0.24 -14.32 12.50
C PHE A 447 -0.01 -15.52 11.55
N ASP A 448 -0.99 -16.43 11.46
CA ASP A 448 -0.94 -17.62 10.58
C ASP A 448 -1.48 -17.37 9.16
N GLY A 449 -1.84 -16.12 8.83
CA GLY A 449 -2.42 -15.74 7.54
C GLY A 449 -3.86 -16.21 7.31
N ASN A 450 -4.50 -16.87 8.29
CA ASN A 450 -5.89 -17.32 8.18
C ASN A 450 -6.87 -16.24 8.65
N TYR A 451 -7.04 -15.21 7.85
CA TYR A 451 -7.86 -14.05 8.18
C TYR A 451 -9.36 -14.34 8.17
N GLU A 452 -9.81 -15.36 7.44
CA GLU A 452 -11.18 -15.85 7.52
C GLU A 452 -11.51 -16.40 8.92
N ARG A 453 -10.61 -17.21 9.48
CA ARG A 453 -10.73 -17.72 10.85
C ARG A 453 -10.64 -16.57 11.87
N LEU A 454 -9.70 -15.65 11.67
CA LEU A 454 -9.51 -14.51 12.57
C LEU A 454 -10.76 -13.63 12.65
N ALA A 455 -11.36 -13.28 11.51
CA ALA A 455 -12.62 -12.52 11.45
C ALA A 455 -13.75 -13.24 12.20
N GLY A 456 -13.86 -14.57 12.06
CA GLY A 456 -14.82 -15.37 12.82
C GLY A 456 -14.63 -15.27 14.34
N LEU A 457 -13.38 -15.42 14.81
CA LEU A 457 -13.04 -15.33 16.23
C LEU A 457 -13.34 -13.94 16.83
N ILE A 458 -13.11 -12.87 16.07
CA ILE A 458 -13.45 -11.50 16.48
C ILE A 458 -14.96 -11.33 16.60
N LEU A 459 -15.75 -11.78 15.63
CA LEU A 459 -17.21 -11.70 15.67
C LEU A 459 -17.78 -12.53 16.83
N ASP A 460 -17.26 -13.74 17.05
CA ASP A 460 -17.68 -14.59 18.18
C ASP A 460 -17.40 -13.93 19.55
N ALA A 461 -16.28 -13.20 19.65
CA ALA A 461 -15.94 -12.46 20.87
C ALA A 461 -16.82 -11.22 21.07
N ALA A 462 -17.30 -10.60 19.99
CA ALA A 462 -18.19 -9.42 20.04
C ALA A 462 -19.64 -9.77 20.43
N ARG A 463 -20.06 -11.03 20.29
CA ARG A 463 -21.41 -11.51 20.66
C ARG A 463 -21.54 -11.87 22.13
N LYS A 464 -20.41 -12.15 22.80
CA LYS A 464 -20.33 -12.52 24.22
C LYS A 464 -20.22 -11.30 25.12
#